data_61a9ffdfea076780f2f4720aa3fa227c
#
_entry.id   61a9ffdfea076780f2f4720aa3fa227c
#
_cell.length_a   1.000
_cell.length_b   1.000
_cell.length_c   1.000
_cell.angle_alpha   90.00
_cell.angle_beta   90.00
_cell.angle_gamma   90.00
#
_symmetry.space_group_name_H-M   'P 1'
#
loop_
_entity.id
_entity.type
_entity.pdbx_description
1 polymer ?
#
loop_
_entity_poly.entity_id
_entity_poly.type
_entity_poly.pdbx_seq_one_letter_code
_entity_poly.pdbx_strand_id
1 'polypeptide(L)'
;ILPMTLSHGEGRFISDSPEVFRALDEQNLVLWRYCGPQGETDPEFPVNPNGSHANIAGICNAKGNVVALMPHPERAFFLRQVPTAWPGEWGEKRRQAVGRPERWNEPGPGYALFASLADYFLS
;
A
#
# COMPACT_ATOMS: atom_id res chain seq x y z
N ILE A 1 0.19 -7.19 6.45
CA ILE A 1 -0.80 -6.27 5.84
C ILE A 1 -0.49 -4.88 6.33
N LEU A 2 -0.36 -3.92 5.40
CA LEU A 2 -0.13 -2.52 5.73
C LEU A 2 -1.32 -1.69 5.26
N PRO A 3 -2.03 -0.98 6.15
CA PRO A 3 -3.06 -0.04 5.74
C PRO A 3 -2.38 1.17 5.09
N MET A 4 -2.87 1.55 3.91
CA MET A 4 -2.34 2.67 3.12
C MET A 4 -3.46 3.56 2.64
N THR A 5 -3.16 4.84 2.49
CA THR A 5 -4.09 5.80 1.89
C THR A 5 -4.08 5.66 0.38
N LEU A 6 -5.26 5.62 -0.23
CA LEU A 6 -5.46 5.79 -1.66
C LEU A 6 -5.89 7.23 -1.95
N SER A 7 -5.39 7.79 -3.03
CA SER A 7 -5.75 9.13 -3.48
C SER A 7 -5.57 9.20 -5.00
N HIS A 8 -6.49 8.61 -5.71
CA HIS A 8 -6.49 8.58 -7.16
C HIS A 8 -7.87 8.95 -7.70
N GLY A 9 -7.91 9.52 -8.91
CA GLY A 9 -9.17 9.72 -9.64
C GLY A 9 -9.60 8.40 -10.29
N GLU A 10 -8.83 7.93 -11.28
CA GLU A 10 -9.14 6.73 -12.08
C GLU A 10 -7.95 5.77 -12.20
N GLY A 11 -6.92 5.96 -11.35
CA GLY A 11 -5.69 5.14 -11.39
C GLY A 11 -5.97 3.69 -10.98
N ARG A 12 -5.71 2.73 -11.88
CA ARG A 12 -5.83 1.29 -11.64
C ARG A 12 -4.97 0.51 -12.64
N PHE A 13 -4.58 -0.69 -12.27
CA PHE A 13 -3.88 -1.60 -13.17
C PHE A 13 -4.88 -2.36 -14.03
N ILE A 14 -4.99 -1.97 -15.30
CA ILE A 14 -5.84 -2.61 -16.31
C ILE A 14 -5.08 -2.78 -17.62
N SER A 15 -5.46 -3.77 -18.40
CA SER A 15 -4.98 -4.00 -19.75
C SER A 15 -6.05 -4.75 -20.55
N ASP A 16 -6.15 -4.44 -21.84
CA ASP A 16 -6.99 -5.19 -22.79
C ASP A 16 -6.35 -6.55 -23.16
N SER A 17 -5.05 -6.74 -22.84
CA SER A 17 -4.32 -7.98 -23.10
C SER A 17 -4.16 -8.80 -21.83
N PRO A 18 -4.81 -9.97 -21.70
CA PRO A 18 -4.64 -10.89 -20.57
C PRO A 18 -3.20 -11.40 -20.40
N GLU A 19 -2.42 -11.43 -21.49
CA GLU A 19 -1.02 -11.88 -21.50
C GLU A 19 -0.15 -10.99 -20.61
N VAL A 20 -0.45 -9.69 -20.51
CA VAL A 20 0.29 -8.75 -19.66
C VAL A 20 0.22 -9.18 -18.20
N PHE A 21 -0.95 -9.48 -17.70
CA PHE A 21 -1.13 -9.90 -16.30
C PHE A 21 -0.55 -11.29 -16.04
N ARG A 22 -0.67 -12.21 -17.00
CA ARG A 22 -0.02 -13.53 -16.91
C ARG A 22 1.50 -13.37 -16.81
N ALA A 23 2.10 -12.54 -17.67
CA ALA A 23 3.53 -12.30 -17.64
C ALA A 23 4.00 -11.66 -16.31
N LEU A 24 3.22 -10.74 -15.74
CA LEU A 24 3.51 -10.15 -14.42
C LEU A 24 3.52 -11.21 -13.32
N ASP A 25 2.56 -12.13 -13.32
CA ASP A 25 2.48 -13.21 -12.34
C ASP A 25 3.57 -14.26 -12.53
N GLU A 26 3.79 -14.73 -13.75
CA GLU A 26 4.82 -15.73 -14.08
C GLU A 26 6.24 -15.27 -13.75
N GLN A 27 6.51 -13.96 -13.89
CA GLN A 27 7.80 -13.36 -13.58
C GLN A 27 7.89 -12.82 -12.14
N ASN A 28 6.88 -13.01 -11.30
CA ASN A 28 6.78 -12.48 -9.93
C ASN A 28 7.00 -10.97 -9.84
N LEU A 29 6.42 -10.21 -10.77
CA LEU A 29 6.55 -8.74 -10.84
C LEU A 29 5.42 -8.01 -10.10
N VAL A 30 4.44 -8.71 -9.58
CA VAL A 30 3.39 -8.13 -8.72
C VAL A 30 3.90 -8.09 -7.29
N LEU A 31 4.16 -6.87 -6.79
CA LEU A 31 4.70 -6.65 -5.44
C LEU A 31 3.63 -6.60 -4.35
N TRP A 32 2.50 -5.97 -4.66
CA TRP A 32 1.41 -5.77 -3.69
C TRP A 32 0.06 -5.98 -4.34
N ARG A 33 -0.86 -6.49 -3.54
CA ARG A 33 -2.28 -6.61 -3.89
C ARG A 33 -3.13 -5.98 -2.80
N TYR A 34 -4.26 -5.42 -3.21
CA TYR A 34 -5.30 -5.05 -2.26
C TYR A 34 -5.87 -6.29 -1.59
N CYS A 35 -6.12 -6.19 -0.29
CA CYS A 35 -6.74 -7.26 0.50
C CYS A 35 -7.56 -6.66 1.64
N GLY A 36 -8.48 -7.45 2.15
CA GLY A 36 -9.22 -7.11 3.36
C GLY A 36 -8.40 -7.31 4.64
N PRO A 37 -9.00 -7.06 5.80
CA PRO A 37 -8.30 -7.04 7.09
C PRO A 37 -7.66 -8.37 7.50
N GLN A 38 -8.15 -9.51 7.00
CA GLN A 38 -7.59 -10.83 7.26
C GLN A 38 -6.70 -11.35 6.12
N GLY A 39 -6.41 -10.52 5.11
CA GLY A 39 -5.60 -10.91 3.95
C GLY A 39 -6.41 -11.54 2.81
N GLU A 40 -7.73 -11.60 2.95
CA GLU A 40 -8.63 -12.08 1.92
C GLU A 40 -8.59 -11.16 0.69
N THR A 41 -8.70 -11.74 -0.49
CA THR A 41 -8.81 -11.01 -1.76
C THR A 41 -10.22 -11.17 -2.32
N ASP A 42 -10.80 -10.07 -2.76
CA ASP A 42 -12.09 -10.00 -3.42
C ASP A 42 -11.99 -8.98 -4.56
N PRO A 43 -12.47 -9.26 -5.77
CA PRO A 43 -12.42 -8.31 -6.88
C PRO A 43 -13.35 -7.10 -6.67
N GLU A 44 -14.28 -7.17 -5.72
CA GLU A 44 -15.28 -6.14 -5.47
C GLU A 44 -14.86 -5.15 -4.37
N PHE A 45 -15.48 -3.96 -4.41
CA PHE A 45 -15.37 -2.99 -3.33
C PHE A 45 -16.00 -3.55 -2.04
N PRO A 46 -15.41 -3.33 -0.86
CA PRO A 46 -14.29 -2.42 -0.55
C PRO A 46 -12.89 -3.06 -0.63
N VAL A 47 -12.76 -4.37 -0.86
CA VAL A 47 -11.46 -5.08 -0.87
C VAL A 47 -10.61 -4.64 -2.07
N ASN A 48 -11.22 -4.55 -3.25
CA ASN A 48 -10.63 -3.93 -4.43
C ASN A 48 -11.19 -2.51 -4.60
N PRO A 49 -10.48 -1.47 -4.15
CA PRO A 49 -11.06 -0.13 -4.04
C PRO A 49 -11.17 0.61 -5.38
N ASN A 50 -10.50 0.15 -6.42
CA ASN A 50 -10.40 0.86 -7.71
C ASN A 50 -10.66 -0.01 -8.94
N GLY A 51 -10.96 -1.29 -8.76
CA GLY A 51 -11.19 -2.22 -9.86
C GLY A 51 -9.92 -2.61 -10.63
N SER A 52 -8.75 -2.57 -9.99
CA SER A 52 -7.51 -3.11 -10.55
C SER A 52 -7.62 -4.61 -10.83
N HIS A 53 -7.06 -5.06 -11.95
CA HIS A 53 -7.03 -6.49 -12.28
C HIS A 53 -6.37 -7.29 -11.16
N ALA A 54 -7.00 -8.40 -10.77
CA ALA A 54 -6.50 -9.32 -9.73
C ALA A 54 -6.04 -8.61 -8.44
N ASN A 55 -6.69 -7.50 -8.06
CA ASN A 55 -6.36 -6.69 -6.89
C ASN A 55 -4.95 -6.10 -6.91
N ILE A 56 -4.30 -5.96 -8.06
CA ILE A 56 -2.94 -5.43 -8.14
C ILE A 56 -2.90 -4.00 -7.61
N ALA A 57 -2.05 -3.78 -6.62
CA ALA A 57 -1.81 -2.47 -5.99
C ALA A 57 -0.42 -1.91 -6.32
N GLY A 58 0.53 -2.76 -6.71
CA GLY A 58 1.87 -2.35 -7.12
C GLY A 58 2.62 -3.43 -7.87
N ILE A 59 3.43 -3.00 -8.83
CA ILE A 59 4.26 -3.84 -9.70
C ILE A 59 5.69 -3.31 -9.77
N CYS A 60 6.62 -4.15 -10.20
CA CYS A 60 7.97 -3.73 -10.54
C CYS A 60 8.39 -4.22 -11.94
N ASN A 61 9.52 -3.71 -12.42
CA ASN A 61 10.16 -4.26 -13.61
C ASN A 61 11.02 -5.49 -13.26
N ALA A 62 11.44 -6.24 -14.28
CA ALA A 62 12.24 -7.46 -14.10
C ALA A 62 13.59 -7.24 -13.38
N LYS A 63 14.14 -6.02 -13.43
CA LYS A 63 15.38 -5.66 -12.70
C LYS A 63 15.13 -5.28 -11.24
N GLY A 64 13.87 -5.10 -10.81
CA GLY A 64 13.50 -4.67 -9.46
C GLY A 64 13.88 -3.23 -9.10
N ASN A 65 14.30 -2.41 -10.06
CA ASN A 65 14.75 -1.04 -9.81
C ASN A 65 13.75 0.05 -10.22
N VAL A 66 12.58 -0.34 -10.72
CA VAL A 66 11.45 0.54 -11.02
C VAL A 66 10.19 -0.06 -10.40
N VAL A 67 9.47 0.73 -9.63
CA VAL A 67 8.24 0.34 -8.95
C VAL A 67 7.13 1.29 -9.34
N ALA A 68 5.97 0.75 -9.71
CA ALA A 68 4.73 1.49 -9.86
C ALA A 68 3.77 1.08 -8.73
N LEU A 69 3.23 2.06 -8.02
CA LEU A 69 2.42 1.85 -6.82
C LEU A 69 1.21 2.78 -6.83
N MET A 70 0.02 2.25 -6.53
CA MET A 70 -1.20 3.06 -6.42
C MET A 70 -1.44 3.61 -5.01
N PRO A 71 -1.28 2.83 -3.92
CA PRO A 71 -1.32 3.39 -2.57
C PRO A 71 -0.21 4.42 -2.35
N HIS A 72 -0.46 5.37 -1.45
CA HIS A 72 0.44 6.48 -1.12
C HIS A 72 1.10 6.26 0.25
N PRO A 73 2.27 5.57 0.32
CA PRO A 73 2.96 5.34 1.59
C PRO A 73 3.43 6.64 2.26
N GLU A 74 3.75 7.69 1.47
CA GLU A 74 4.12 9.00 2.01
C GLU A 74 2.99 9.67 2.78
N ARG A 75 1.73 9.32 2.49
CA ARG A 75 0.55 9.81 3.21
C ARG A 75 0.20 9.03 4.47
N ALA A 76 0.98 8.01 4.78
CA ALA A 76 0.90 7.22 6.00
C ALA A 76 2.30 7.04 6.63
N PHE A 77 3.24 7.95 6.33
CA PHE A 77 4.62 7.88 6.79
C PHE A 77 4.74 8.18 8.29
N PHE A 78 4.02 9.20 8.78
CA PHE A 78 3.97 9.57 10.18
C PHE A 78 2.63 9.20 10.81
N LEU A 79 2.65 8.92 12.11
CA LEU A 79 1.45 8.55 12.85
C LEU A 79 0.35 9.63 12.78
N ARG A 80 0.71 10.92 12.74
CA ARG A 80 -0.27 12.02 12.58
C ARG A 80 -1.09 11.96 11.30
N GLN A 81 -0.58 11.27 10.25
CA GLN A 81 -1.25 11.13 8.96
C GLN A 81 -2.26 9.97 8.94
N VAL A 82 -2.19 9.09 9.94
CA VAL A 82 -3.12 7.96 10.09
C VAL A 82 -4.48 8.47 10.54
N PRO A 83 -5.58 8.15 9.84
CA PRO A 83 -6.92 8.50 10.29
C PRO A 83 -7.27 7.86 11.63
N THR A 84 -7.85 8.63 12.54
CA THR A 84 -8.31 8.11 13.85
C THR A 84 -9.44 7.08 13.72
N ALA A 85 -10.18 7.12 12.60
CA ALA A 85 -11.27 6.20 12.29
C ALA A 85 -10.79 4.83 11.75
N TRP A 86 -9.50 4.67 11.43
CA TRP A 86 -9.02 3.38 10.95
C TRP A 86 -9.21 2.30 12.01
N PRO A 87 -9.64 1.11 11.61
CA PRO A 87 -9.73 -0.05 12.50
C PRO A 87 -8.34 -0.60 12.82
N GLY A 88 -8.27 -1.46 13.84
CA GLY A 88 -7.06 -2.20 14.19
C GLY A 88 -5.97 -1.35 14.85
N GLU A 89 -4.76 -1.92 14.86
CA GLU A 89 -3.61 -1.42 15.61
C GLU A 89 -3.23 0.03 15.28
N TRP A 90 -3.22 0.40 14.00
CA TRP A 90 -2.77 1.72 13.56
C TRP A 90 -3.75 2.83 13.94
N GLY A 91 -5.05 2.58 13.83
CA GLY A 91 -6.06 3.52 14.32
C GLY A 91 -6.02 3.67 15.84
N GLU A 92 -5.78 2.58 16.56
CA GLU A 92 -5.61 2.63 18.02
C GLU A 92 -4.37 3.43 18.43
N LYS A 93 -3.20 3.16 17.84
CA LYS A 93 -1.99 3.97 18.05
C LYS A 93 -2.26 5.45 17.79
N ARG A 94 -2.99 5.77 16.72
CA ARG A 94 -3.34 7.14 16.37
C ARG A 94 -4.27 7.79 17.39
N ARG A 95 -5.28 7.09 17.88
CA ARG A 95 -6.19 7.58 18.93
C ARG A 95 -5.43 7.88 20.22
N GLN A 96 -4.50 7.02 20.62
CA GLN A 96 -3.65 7.21 21.80
C GLN A 96 -2.68 8.40 21.66
N ALA A 97 -2.38 8.84 20.45
CA ALA A 97 -1.54 10.00 20.17
C ALA A 97 -2.34 11.32 20.07
N VAL A 98 -3.67 11.30 20.21
CA VAL A 98 -4.49 12.51 20.23
C VAL A 98 -4.13 13.33 21.46
N GLY A 99 -3.87 14.62 21.27
CA GLY A 99 -3.43 15.52 22.35
C GLY A 99 -1.98 15.33 22.83
N ARG A 100 -1.18 14.50 22.13
CA ARG A 100 0.22 14.21 22.44
C ARG A 100 1.12 14.57 21.24
N PRO A 101 1.48 15.84 21.05
CA PRO A 101 2.26 16.29 19.88
C PRO A 101 3.61 15.59 19.74
N GLU A 102 4.23 15.18 20.84
CA GLU A 102 5.50 14.43 20.86
C GLU A 102 5.43 13.09 20.12
N ARG A 103 4.23 12.51 20.02
CA ARG A 103 3.98 11.24 19.31
C ARG A 103 3.62 11.39 17.84
N TRP A 104 3.36 12.58 17.35
CA TRP A 104 2.84 12.80 16.01
C TRP A 104 3.79 12.37 14.91
N ASN A 105 5.09 12.46 15.16
CA ASN A 105 6.13 12.07 14.22
C ASN A 105 6.63 10.62 14.42
N GLU A 106 6.00 9.84 15.27
CA GLU A 106 6.25 8.40 15.32
C GLU A 106 5.98 7.76 13.94
N PRO A 107 6.68 6.67 13.60
CA PRO A 107 6.45 5.94 12.35
C PRO A 107 5.00 5.52 12.16
N GLY A 108 4.45 5.80 10.99
CA GLY A 108 3.17 5.26 10.52
C GLY A 108 3.37 3.99 9.68
N PRO A 109 2.29 3.37 9.18
CA PRO A 109 2.40 2.13 8.41
C PRO A 109 3.21 2.28 7.11
N GLY A 110 3.19 3.45 6.46
CA GLY A 110 3.97 3.72 5.26
C GLY A 110 5.48 3.85 5.50
N TYR A 111 5.91 4.12 6.73
CA TYR A 111 7.33 4.28 7.09
C TYR A 111 8.15 3.04 6.73
N ALA A 112 7.62 1.84 6.96
CA ALA A 112 8.34 0.58 6.72
C ALA A 112 8.83 0.44 5.27
N LEU A 113 8.08 0.95 4.28
CA LEU A 113 8.48 0.90 2.89
C LEU A 113 9.73 1.76 2.64
N PHE A 114 9.75 2.98 3.17
CA PHE A 114 10.90 3.89 3.02
C PHE A 114 12.11 3.41 3.82
N ALA A 115 11.92 2.84 5.00
CA ALA A 115 13.00 2.22 5.77
C ALA A 115 13.65 1.07 5.01
N SER A 116 12.84 0.19 4.40
CA SER A 116 13.34 -0.92 3.56
C SER A 116 14.13 -0.42 2.35
N LEU A 117 13.68 0.67 1.71
CA LEU A 117 14.42 1.29 0.61
C LEU A 117 15.75 1.89 1.09
N ALA A 118 15.75 2.58 2.23
CA ALA A 118 16.97 3.14 2.80
C ALA A 118 18.00 2.04 3.12
N ASP A 119 17.56 0.94 3.74
CA ASP A 119 18.41 -0.22 4.02
C ASP A 119 19.01 -0.81 2.75
N TYR A 120 18.22 -0.91 1.69
CA TYR A 120 18.69 -1.41 0.38
C TYR A 120 19.78 -0.53 -0.22
N PHE A 121 19.69 0.80 -0.12
CA PHE A 121 20.69 1.73 -0.66
C PHE A 121 21.92 1.92 0.22
N LEU A 122 21.83 1.58 1.51
CA LEU A 122 22.92 1.72 2.47
C LEU A 122 23.69 0.41 2.70
N SER A 123 23.17 -0.70 2.22
CA SER A 123 23.83 -2.02 2.26
C SER A 123 24.76 -2.20 1.08
#